data_cafe4adbe4ce1cceb5ec9b11215b4b8b
#
_entry.id   cafe4adbe4ce1cceb5ec9b11215b4b8b
#
_cell.length_a   1.000
_cell.length_b   1.000
_cell.length_c   1.000
_cell.angle_alpha   90.00
_cell.angle_beta   90.00
_cell.angle_gamma   90.00
#
_symmetry.space_group_name_H-M   'P 1'
#
loop_
_entity.id
_entity.type
_entity.pdbx_description
1 polymer ?
#
loop_
_entity_poly.entity_id
_entity_poly.type
_entity_poly.pdbx_seq_one_letter_code
_entity_poly.pdbx_strand_id
1 'polypeptide(L)'
;MKKYAFGVDIGGTTIKIGLFETSGNLIEKWEIPTRTQENGTYILNDIAEAIAAKLAENNISEKEIEGIGVGVPGPVGDDGTVYKCVNLGWSVFNVAIELERKTGFKVKVGNDANVAALGEMWQGGGKGYKNLVMVTLGTGVGGGVIINEKIIPGSDGAAGEIGHLRVKERETETCGCGNHGCLEQYASATGIARVTKKYLEEHDDETVLRNTPELTAKAIFDAAKLGDEVAIKMVDETAKILAKGLSLVACVVNPQVFVIGGGMSKACLLYTSPSPRDISGSR
;
A
#
# COMPACT_ATOMS: atom_id res chain seq x y z
N MET A 1 6.31 -24.63 -21.74
CA MET A 1 6.63 -23.25 -21.37
C MET A 1 5.64 -22.87 -20.27
N LYS A 2 6.12 -22.29 -19.19
CA LYS A 2 5.26 -21.86 -18.09
C LYS A 2 4.48 -20.62 -18.53
N LYS A 3 3.18 -20.65 -18.36
CA LYS A 3 2.27 -19.66 -18.92
C LYS A 3 1.57 -18.81 -17.87
N TYR A 4 1.45 -19.35 -16.65
CA TYR A 4 0.65 -18.76 -15.61
C TYR A 4 1.44 -18.49 -14.33
N ALA A 5 0.98 -17.53 -13.54
CA ALA A 5 1.49 -17.23 -12.22
C ALA A 5 0.34 -16.82 -11.29
N PHE A 6 0.52 -17.02 -10.00
CA PHE A 6 -0.41 -16.50 -8.99
C PHE A 6 0.19 -15.27 -8.29
N GLY A 7 -0.67 -14.30 -8.03
CA GLY A 7 -0.39 -13.19 -7.12
C GLY A 7 -1.29 -13.30 -5.90
N VAL A 8 -0.72 -13.18 -4.71
CA VAL A 8 -1.43 -13.27 -3.44
C VAL A 8 -1.14 -12.02 -2.62
N ASP A 9 -2.19 -11.33 -2.17
CA ASP A 9 -2.10 -10.17 -1.27
C ASP A 9 -2.78 -10.56 0.05
N ILE A 10 -1.98 -10.70 1.12
CA ILE A 10 -2.46 -11.15 2.43
C ILE A 10 -2.80 -9.93 3.29
N GLY A 11 -4.07 -9.58 3.35
CA GLY A 11 -4.56 -8.58 4.28
C GLY A 11 -5.01 -9.16 5.62
N GLY A 12 -5.22 -8.32 6.62
CA GLY A 12 -5.66 -8.74 7.96
C GLY A 12 -7.10 -9.29 8.02
N THR A 13 -7.92 -9.03 7.01
CA THR A 13 -9.34 -9.46 6.95
C THR A 13 -9.60 -10.39 5.77
N THR A 14 -9.01 -10.11 4.62
CA THR A 14 -9.18 -10.87 3.37
C THR A 14 -7.83 -11.10 2.70
N ILE A 15 -7.69 -12.25 2.06
CA ILE A 15 -6.59 -12.59 1.17
C ILE A 15 -7.12 -12.48 -0.25
N LYS A 16 -6.48 -11.64 -1.06
CA LYS A 16 -6.81 -11.51 -2.48
C LYS A 16 -5.86 -12.38 -3.29
N ILE A 17 -6.42 -13.15 -4.19
CA ILE A 17 -5.63 -14.03 -5.06
C ILE A 17 -5.99 -13.72 -6.51
N GLY A 18 -4.99 -13.65 -7.36
CA GLY A 18 -5.14 -13.48 -8.80
C GLY A 18 -4.39 -14.54 -9.57
N LEU A 19 -5.02 -15.05 -10.62
CA LEU A 19 -4.39 -15.88 -11.66
C LEU A 19 -4.06 -15.00 -12.85
N PHE A 20 -2.79 -15.02 -13.25
CA PHE A 20 -2.26 -14.20 -14.33
C PHE A 20 -1.59 -15.05 -15.41
N GLU A 21 -1.63 -14.57 -16.63
CA GLU A 21 -0.63 -14.98 -17.61
C GLU A 21 0.72 -14.38 -17.26
N THR A 22 1.81 -15.05 -17.63
CA THR A 22 3.18 -14.51 -17.43
C THR A 22 3.46 -13.25 -18.24
N SER A 23 2.59 -12.88 -19.18
CA SER A 23 2.57 -11.59 -19.89
C SER A 23 2.07 -10.43 -19.04
N GLY A 24 1.39 -10.72 -17.91
CA GLY A 24 0.80 -9.73 -17.02
C GLY A 24 -0.72 -9.58 -17.14
N ASN A 25 -1.38 -10.29 -18.02
CA ASN A 25 -2.83 -10.26 -18.15
C ASN A 25 -3.47 -10.98 -16.96
N LEU A 26 -4.38 -10.30 -16.26
CA LEU A 26 -5.20 -10.90 -15.22
C LEU A 26 -6.28 -11.76 -15.85
N ILE A 27 -6.29 -13.06 -15.53
CA ILE A 27 -7.30 -14.01 -16.00
C ILE A 27 -8.50 -13.99 -15.05
N GLU A 28 -8.22 -14.15 -13.76
CA GLU A 28 -9.25 -14.21 -12.72
C GLU A 28 -8.72 -13.68 -11.40
N LYS A 29 -9.59 -13.11 -10.57
CA LYS A 29 -9.30 -12.73 -9.19
C LYS A 29 -10.42 -13.14 -8.27
N TRP A 30 -10.07 -13.55 -7.05
CA TRP A 30 -11.02 -13.89 -6.00
C TRP A 30 -10.46 -13.55 -4.63
N GLU A 31 -11.28 -13.68 -3.62
CA GLU A 31 -10.91 -13.39 -2.24
C GLU A 31 -11.32 -14.55 -1.35
N ILE A 32 -10.51 -14.80 -0.33
CA ILE A 32 -10.82 -15.72 0.77
C ILE A 32 -10.65 -14.99 2.11
N PRO A 33 -11.35 -15.40 3.19
CA PRO A 33 -11.18 -14.80 4.50
C PRO A 33 -9.77 -15.04 5.05
N THR A 34 -9.19 -14.07 5.75
CA THR A 34 -7.96 -14.26 6.51
C THR A 34 -8.28 -14.84 7.88
N ARG A 35 -7.95 -16.08 8.11
CA ARG A 35 -8.11 -16.74 9.42
C ARG A 35 -6.93 -16.44 10.33
N THR A 36 -7.03 -15.36 11.10
CA THR A 36 -5.96 -14.91 12.02
C THR A 36 -5.95 -15.64 13.36
N GLN A 37 -6.97 -16.48 13.62
CA GLN A 37 -7.03 -17.32 14.82
C GLN A 37 -5.81 -18.22 14.90
N GLU A 38 -5.44 -18.61 16.12
CA GLU A 38 -4.29 -19.46 16.39
C GLU A 38 -3.00 -18.95 15.74
N ASN A 39 -2.79 -17.64 15.85
CA ASN A 39 -1.64 -16.93 15.25
C ASN A 39 -1.53 -17.11 13.72
N GLY A 40 -2.66 -17.16 13.03
CA GLY A 40 -2.70 -17.22 11.57
C GLY A 40 -2.18 -18.51 10.96
N THR A 41 -2.16 -19.60 11.73
CA THR A 41 -1.62 -20.92 11.30
C THR A 41 -2.31 -21.45 10.05
N TYR A 42 -3.57 -21.11 9.83
CA TYR A 42 -4.37 -21.61 8.69
C TYR A 42 -4.13 -20.86 7.39
N ILE A 43 -3.60 -19.63 7.42
CA ILE A 43 -3.51 -18.74 6.27
C ILE A 43 -2.83 -19.39 5.06
N LEU A 44 -1.65 -20.01 5.27
CA LEU A 44 -0.90 -20.62 4.15
C LEU A 44 -1.56 -21.89 3.62
N ASN A 45 -2.30 -22.64 4.46
CA ASN A 45 -3.08 -23.78 4.02
C ASN A 45 -4.26 -23.33 3.15
N ASP A 46 -4.99 -22.30 3.58
CA ASP A 46 -6.12 -21.75 2.85
C ASP A 46 -5.71 -21.22 1.46
N ILE A 47 -4.54 -20.58 1.38
CA ILE A 47 -3.97 -20.12 0.12
C ILE A 47 -3.65 -21.33 -0.78
N ALA A 48 -2.99 -22.36 -0.26
CA ALA A 48 -2.63 -23.54 -1.03
C ALA A 48 -3.87 -24.29 -1.56
N GLU A 49 -4.88 -24.47 -0.71
CA GLU A 49 -6.15 -25.10 -1.09
C GLU A 49 -6.91 -24.28 -2.15
N ALA A 50 -6.96 -22.96 -1.98
CA ALA A 50 -7.60 -22.07 -2.94
C ALA A 50 -6.92 -22.10 -4.32
N ILE A 51 -5.58 -22.14 -4.35
CA ILE A 51 -4.81 -22.26 -5.61
C ILE A 51 -5.05 -23.62 -6.25
N ALA A 52 -5.00 -24.72 -5.48
CA ALA A 52 -5.24 -26.07 -6.00
C ALA A 52 -6.66 -26.23 -6.58
N ALA A 53 -7.66 -25.69 -5.90
CA ALA A 53 -9.04 -25.70 -6.39
C ALA A 53 -9.16 -24.93 -7.73
N LYS A 54 -8.49 -23.78 -7.84
CA LYS A 54 -8.52 -22.94 -9.03
C LYS A 54 -7.80 -23.56 -10.23
N LEU A 55 -6.72 -24.30 -9.99
CA LEU A 55 -6.04 -25.09 -11.02
C LEU A 55 -6.96 -26.18 -11.59
N ALA A 56 -7.65 -26.90 -10.70
CA ALA A 56 -8.61 -27.94 -11.09
C ALA A 56 -9.80 -27.38 -11.87
N GLU A 57 -10.38 -26.27 -11.39
CA GLU A 57 -11.52 -25.59 -12.04
C GLU A 57 -11.19 -25.14 -13.47
N ASN A 58 -10.00 -24.59 -13.67
CA ASN A 58 -9.56 -24.07 -14.97
C ASN A 58 -8.85 -25.13 -15.86
N ASN A 59 -8.74 -26.37 -15.39
CA ASN A 59 -7.99 -27.44 -16.07
C ASN A 59 -6.53 -27.05 -16.42
N ILE A 60 -5.88 -26.29 -15.52
CA ILE A 60 -4.50 -25.83 -15.69
C ILE A 60 -3.56 -26.85 -15.05
N SER A 61 -2.56 -27.31 -15.81
CA SER A 61 -1.53 -28.22 -15.30
C SER A 61 -0.53 -27.46 -14.41
N GLU A 62 -0.14 -28.06 -13.28
CA GLU A 62 0.91 -27.54 -12.40
C GLU A 62 2.22 -27.21 -13.14
N LYS A 63 2.53 -27.96 -14.19
CA LYS A 63 3.72 -27.73 -15.04
C LYS A 63 3.69 -26.40 -15.81
N GLU A 64 2.51 -25.81 -15.95
CA GLU A 64 2.31 -24.51 -16.61
C GLU A 64 2.48 -23.31 -15.66
N ILE A 65 2.63 -23.56 -14.35
CA ILE A 65 2.76 -22.51 -13.34
C ILE A 65 4.22 -22.08 -13.19
N GLU A 66 4.50 -20.78 -13.34
CA GLU A 66 5.81 -20.17 -13.10
C GLU A 66 6.12 -20.08 -11.61
N GLY A 67 5.16 -19.64 -10.81
CA GLY A 67 5.29 -19.48 -9.38
C GLY A 67 4.20 -18.63 -8.77
N ILE A 68 4.40 -18.29 -7.50
CA ILE A 68 3.49 -17.50 -6.67
C ILE A 68 4.25 -16.27 -6.16
N GLY A 69 3.72 -15.07 -6.41
CA GLY A 69 4.16 -13.84 -5.77
C GLY A 69 3.25 -13.52 -4.60
N VAL A 70 3.81 -13.23 -3.43
CA VAL A 70 3.04 -12.95 -2.20
C VAL A 70 3.40 -11.58 -1.64
N GLY A 71 2.40 -10.75 -1.42
CA GLY A 71 2.49 -9.52 -0.64
C GLY A 71 1.99 -9.77 0.78
N VAL A 72 2.78 -9.35 1.77
CA VAL A 72 2.41 -9.44 3.19
C VAL A 72 2.63 -8.10 3.89
N PRO A 73 1.83 -7.74 4.90
CA PRO A 73 2.12 -6.58 5.71
C PRO A 73 3.33 -6.82 6.61
N GLY A 74 4.17 -5.81 6.74
CA GLY A 74 5.36 -5.83 7.58
C GLY A 74 6.67 -6.13 6.86
N PRO A 75 7.80 -6.14 7.58
CA PRO A 75 9.13 -6.33 7.01
C PRO A 75 9.35 -7.77 6.50
N VAL A 76 9.93 -7.87 5.30
CA VAL A 76 10.24 -9.15 4.64
C VAL A 76 11.69 -9.15 4.18
N GLY A 77 12.44 -10.20 4.53
CA GLY A 77 13.79 -10.43 4.06
C GLY A 77 13.84 -10.95 2.63
N ASP A 78 14.99 -10.83 1.97
CA ASP A 78 15.21 -11.26 0.59
C ASP A 78 14.98 -12.76 0.38
N ASP A 79 15.10 -13.56 1.44
CA ASP A 79 14.86 -15.01 1.45
C ASP A 79 13.37 -15.37 1.64
N GLY A 80 12.49 -14.40 1.79
CA GLY A 80 11.06 -14.57 2.05
C GLY A 80 10.71 -14.80 3.53
N THR A 81 11.64 -14.51 4.44
CA THR A 81 11.37 -14.50 5.89
C THR A 81 10.57 -13.25 6.25
N VAL A 82 9.41 -13.44 6.87
CA VAL A 82 8.62 -12.39 7.50
C VAL A 82 9.13 -12.22 8.93
N TYR A 83 9.60 -11.03 9.31
CA TYR A 83 10.18 -10.81 10.62
C TYR A 83 9.15 -10.67 11.73
N LYS A 84 8.05 -9.99 11.46
CA LYS A 84 6.90 -9.87 12.37
C LYS A 84 5.70 -9.30 11.60
N CYS A 85 4.55 -9.94 11.75
CA CYS A 85 3.31 -9.41 11.21
C CYS A 85 2.19 -9.50 12.27
N VAL A 86 2.07 -8.41 13.05
CA VAL A 86 1.12 -8.35 14.18
C VAL A 86 -0.32 -8.54 13.72
N ASN A 87 -0.69 -7.99 12.58
CA ASN A 87 -2.05 -8.04 12.02
C ASN A 87 -2.47 -9.47 11.62
N LEU A 88 -1.51 -10.36 11.38
CA LEU A 88 -1.76 -11.76 11.04
C LEU A 88 -1.51 -12.70 12.23
N GLY A 89 -1.00 -12.17 13.34
CA GLY A 89 -0.55 -12.97 14.49
C GLY A 89 0.77 -13.69 14.25
N TRP A 90 1.47 -13.40 13.16
CA TRP A 90 2.68 -14.12 12.79
C TRP A 90 3.92 -13.65 13.56
N SER A 91 4.67 -14.63 14.06
CA SER A 91 6.05 -14.47 14.52
C SER A 91 7.01 -14.53 13.34
N VAL A 92 8.31 -14.57 13.63
CA VAL A 92 9.35 -14.71 12.60
C VAL A 92 9.35 -16.11 12.00
N PHE A 93 9.12 -16.24 10.69
CA PHE A 93 9.29 -17.50 9.95
C PHE A 93 9.41 -17.25 8.44
N ASN A 94 9.89 -18.22 7.70
CA ASN A 94 10.04 -18.13 6.25
C ASN A 94 8.76 -18.56 5.54
N VAL A 95 7.99 -17.58 5.06
CA VAL A 95 6.72 -17.78 4.36
C VAL A 95 6.94 -18.43 2.99
N ALA A 96 8.05 -18.08 2.30
CA ALA A 96 8.34 -18.64 0.98
C ALA A 96 8.52 -20.16 1.07
N ILE A 97 9.40 -20.64 1.95
CA ILE A 97 9.67 -22.08 2.15
C ILE A 97 8.39 -22.82 2.55
N GLU A 98 7.61 -22.27 3.49
CA GLU A 98 6.41 -22.94 3.97
C GLU A 98 5.32 -23.04 2.88
N LEU A 99 5.13 -22.00 2.08
CA LEU A 99 4.15 -22.04 1.01
C LEU A 99 4.64 -22.88 -0.19
N GLU A 100 5.94 -22.87 -0.50
CA GLU A 100 6.54 -23.78 -1.49
C GLU A 100 6.31 -25.24 -1.12
N ARG A 101 6.51 -25.59 0.15
CA ARG A 101 6.28 -26.96 0.65
C ARG A 101 4.82 -27.40 0.50
N LYS A 102 3.87 -26.48 0.63
CA LYS A 102 2.43 -26.77 0.53
C LYS A 102 1.94 -26.85 -0.92
N THR A 103 2.49 -26.04 -1.80
CA THR A 103 1.99 -25.89 -3.18
C THR A 103 2.86 -26.58 -4.23
N GLY A 104 4.13 -26.85 -3.93
CA GLY A 104 5.10 -27.35 -4.91
C GLY A 104 5.59 -26.30 -5.91
N PHE A 105 5.15 -25.05 -5.79
CA PHE A 105 5.53 -23.97 -6.70
C PHE A 105 6.62 -23.10 -6.06
N LYS A 106 7.41 -22.43 -6.91
CA LYS A 106 8.34 -21.38 -6.47
C LYS A 106 7.56 -20.21 -5.88
N VAL A 107 7.99 -19.72 -4.72
CA VAL A 107 7.33 -18.59 -4.04
C VAL A 107 8.32 -17.44 -3.87
N LYS A 108 7.85 -16.24 -4.15
CA LYS A 108 8.53 -14.97 -3.81
C LYS A 108 7.63 -14.18 -2.87
N VAL A 109 8.18 -13.73 -1.76
CA VAL A 109 7.44 -12.95 -0.77
C VAL A 109 8.07 -11.56 -0.67
N GLY A 110 7.24 -10.55 -0.53
CA GLY A 110 7.67 -9.18 -0.33
C GLY A 110 6.69 -8.42 0.57
N ASN A 111 7.13 -7.30 1.08
CA ASN A 111 6.22 -6.36 1.73
C ASN A 111 5.14 -5.88 0.73
N ASP A 112 3.90 -5.69 1.19
CA ASP A 112 2.75 -5.33 0.36
C ASP A 112 2.96 -4.04 -0.45
N ALA A 113 3.50 -2.99 0.16
CA ALA A 113 3.80 -1.73 -0.53
C ALA A 113 4.92 -1.91 -1.57
N ASN A 114 5.93 -2.74 -1.27
CA ASN A 114 7.00 -3.07 -2.20
C ASN A 114 6.48 -3.86 -3.42
N VAL A 115 5.60 -4.83 -3.18
CA VAL A 115 4.96 -5.60 -4.26
C VAL A 115 4.05 -4.72 -5.11
N ALA A 116 3.30 -3.80 -4.48
CA ALA A 116 2.49 -2.81 -5.19
C ALA A 116 3.37 -1.90 -6.06
N ALA A 117 4.52 -1.44 -5.56
CA ALA A 117 5.47 -0.63 -6.34
C ALA A 117 5.99 -1.37 -7.57
N LEU A 118 6.33 -2.65 -7.44
CA LEU A 118 6.74 -3.49 -8.59
C LEU A 118 5.60 -3.66 -9.59
N GLY A 119 4.38 -3.84 -9.14
CA GLY A 119 3.19 -3.93 -9.99
C GLY A 119 2.95 -2.64 -10.79
N GLU A 120 3.06 -1.48 -10.14
CA GLU A 120 2.94 -0.18 -10.78
C GLU A 120 4.06 0.11 -11.77
N MET A 121 5.29 -0.30 -11.48
CA MET A 121 6.39 -0.21 -12.43
C MET A 121 6.16 -1.11 -13.64
N TRP A 122 5.61 -2.29 -13.45
CA TRP A 122 5.44 -3.26 -14.55
C TRP A 122 4.24 -2.94 -15.44
N GLN A 123 3.06 -2.67 -14.86
CA GLN A 123 1.80 -2.53 -15.61
C GLN A 123 0.97 -1.31 -15.24
N GLY A 124 1.44 -0.45 -14.32
CA GLY A 124 0.71 0.69 -13.82
C GLY A 124 1.30 2.04 -14.23
N GLY A 125 1.09 3.04 -13.39
CA GLY A 125 1.51 4.43 -13.58
C GLY A 125 3.03 4.63 -13.61
N GLY A 126 3.81 3.65 -13.13
CA GLY A 126 5.27 3.64 -13.16
C GLY A 126 5.89 2.99 -14.40
N LYS A 127 5.07 2.52 -15.35
CA LYS A 127 5.57 1.82 -16.54
C LYS A 127 6.50 2.69 -17.39
N GLY A 128 7.70 2.15 -17.68
CA GLY A 128 8.73 2.83 -18.45
C GLY A 128 9.73 3.64 -17.62
N TYR A 129 9.49 3.82 -16.32
CA TYR A 129 10.44 4.46 -15.41
C TYR A 129 11.31 3.41 -14.70
N LYS A 130 12.58 3.74 -14.47
CA LYS A 130 13.55 2.87 -13.79
C LYS A 130 13.75 3.22 -12.32
N ASN A 131 13.47 4.46 -11.97
CA ASN A 131 13.61 5.00 -10.63
C ASN A 131 12.29 5.64 -10.23
N LEU A 132 11.56 5.02 -9.33
CA LEU A 132 10.27 5.51 -8.88
C LEU A 132 10.07 5.28 -7.38
N VAL A 133 9.22 6.09 -6.79
CA VAL A 133 8.71 5.88 -5.45
C VAL A 133 7.20 5.72 -5.52
N MET A 134 6.73 4.56 -5.11
CA MET A 134 5.31 4.29 -4.88
C MET A 134 4.91 4.80 -3.51
N VAL A 135 3.76 5.46 -3.44
CA VAL A 135 3.16 5.95 -2.20
C VAL A 135 1.73 5.43 -2.13
N THR A 136 1.44 4.62 -1.15
CA THR A 136 0.08 4.11 -0.93
C THR A 136 -0.61 4.92 0.16
N LEU A 137 -1.73 5.56 -0.19
CA LEU A 137 -2.56 6.34 0.73
C LEU A 137 -3.84 5.55 1.05
N GLY A 138 -3.80 4.83 2.15
CA GLY A 138 -4.88 4.01 2.67
C GLY A 138 -5.20 4.35 4.13
N THR A 139 -5.49 3.34 4.95
CA THR A 139 -5.61 3.49 6.41
C THR A 139 -4.34 4.11 7.00
N GLY A 140 -3.17 3.70 6.51
CA GLY A 140 -1.87 4.30 6.77
C GLY A 140 -1.25 4.91 5.51
N VAL A 141 0.05 5.21 5.57
CA VAL A 141 0.89 5.61 4.44
C VAL A 141 2.01 4.59 4.26
N GLY A 142 1.95 3.83 3.17
CA GLY A 142 3.03 2.93 2.79
C GLY A 142 3.88 3.50 1.66
N GLY A 143 5.06 2.92 1.44
CA GLY A 143 5.94 3.29 0.36
C GLY A 143 6.76 2.13 -0.16
N GLY A 144 7.13 2.21 -1.44
CA GLY A 144 8.07 1.30 -2.08
C GLY A 144 9.04 2.09 -2.95
N VAL A 145 10.32 1.84 -2.79
CA VAL A 145 11.39 2.54 -3.51
C VAL A 145 12.00 1.62 -4.55
N ILE A 146 12.00 2.04 -5.80
CA ILE A 146 12.61 1.31 -6.91
C ILE A 146 13.73 2.15 -7.51
N ILE A 147 14.94 1.57 -7.59
CA ILE A 147 16.11 2.17 -8.19
C ILE A 147 16.69 1.19 -9.22
N ASN A 148 16.92 1.67 -10.44
CA ASN A 148 17.42 0.85 -11.55
C ASN A 148 16.57 -0.42 -11.75
N GLU A 149 15.24 -0.26 -11.75
CA GLU A 149 14.26 -1.35 -11.93
C GLU A 149 14.27 -2.40 -10.80
N LYS A 150 14.91 -2.10 -9.67
CA LYS A 150 15.00 -3.01 -8.51
C LYS A 150 14.40 -2.36 -7.29
N ILE A 151 13.56 -3.12 -6.58
CA ILE A 151 13.05 -2.72 -5.27
C ILE A 151 14.21 -2.59 -4.28
N ILE A 152 14.15 -1.61 -3.42
CA ILE A 152 15.10 -1.40 -2.34
C ILE A 152 14.45 -1.89 -1.05
N PRO A 153 14.78 -3.09 -0.55
CA PRO A 153 14.18 -3.61 0.67
C PRO A 153 14.82 -3.01 1.93
N GLY A 154 16.05 -2.53 1.84
CA GLY A 154 16.87 -2.19 3.02
C GLY A 154 17.52 -3.43 3.64
N SER A 155 18.33 -3.23 4.66
CA SER A 155 19.08 -4.31 5.33
C SER A 155 18.20 -5.30 6.10
N ASP A 156 17.04 -4.84 6.54
CA ASP A 156 16.07 -5.58 7.38
C ASP A 156 14.63 -5.52 6.85
N GLY A 157 14.46 -5.16 5.58
CA GLY A 157 13.16 -5.09 4.92
C GLY A 157 12.35 -3.82 5.21
N ALA A 158 12.92 -2.82 5.88
CA ALA A 158 12.22 -1.61 6.33
C ALA A 158 12.47 -0.37 5.46
N ALA A 159 13.13 -0.50 4.30
CA ALA A 159 13.25 0.63 3.38
C ALA A 159 11.89 0.97 2.77
N GLY A 160 11.67 2.26 2.55
CA GLY A 160 10.40 2.72 1.98
C GLY A 160 9.30 3.01 3.01
N GLU A 161 9.57 2.90 4.30
CA GLU A 161 8.64 3.25 5.40
C GLU A 161 8.41 4.78 5.48
N ILE A 162 8.04 5.39 4.33
CA ILE A 162 7.90 6.85 4.19
C ILE A 162 6.77 7.43 5.05
N GLY A 163 5.78 6.62 5.41
CA GLY A 163 4.71 7.02 6.32
C GLY A 163 5.21 7.41 7.70
N HIS A 164 6.40 6.94 8.09
CA HIS A 164 7.01 7.24 9.38
C HIS A 164 8.04 8.38 9.34
N LEU A 165 8.17 9.06 8.19
CA LEU A 165 8.93 10.32 8.11
C LEU A 165 8.32 11.37 9.06
N ARG A 166 9.15 11.98 9.90
CA ARG A 166 8.72 13.05 10.80
C ARG A 166 8.50 14.35 10.04
N VAL A 167 7.25 14.77 9.90
CA VAL A 167 6.84 15.99 9.18
C VAL A 167 6.37 17.12 10.11
N LYS A 168 6.02 16.80 11.35
CA LYS A 168 5.63 17.74 12.41
C LYS A 168 6.48 17.51 13.66
N GLU A 169 7.08 18.58 14.20
CA GLU A 169 7.98 18.48 15.36
C GLU A 169 7.22 18.45 16.70
N ARG A 170 6.10 19.15 16.79
CA ARG A 170 5.34 19.36 18.05
C ARG A 170 4.10 18.50 18.15
N GLU A 171 4.09 17.34 17.51
CA GLU A 171 2.99 16.38 17.69
C GLU A 171 3.15 15.66 19.04
N THR A 172 2.06 15.60 19.79
CA THR A 172 2.01 14.96 21.12
C THR A 172 1.42 13.56 21.08
N GLU A 173 0.61 13.26 20.06
CA GLU A 173 0.03 11.93 19.89
C GLU A 173 1.05 10.97 19.29
N THR A 174 1.13 9.78 19.86
CA THR A 174 2.03 8.73 19.41
C THR A 174 1.51 8.07 18.14
N CYS A 175 2.37 7.92 17.14
CA CYS A 175 2.12 7.09 15.96
C CYS A 175 2.17 5.60 16.33
N GLY A 176 1.51 4.74 15.55
CA GLY A 176 1.58 3.29 15.71
C GLY A 176 2.99 2.70 15.74
N CYS A 177 3.97 3.38 15.13
CA CYS A 177 5.39 3.01 15.18
C CYS A 177 6.13 3.43 16.47
N GLY A 178 5.46 4.12 17.40
CA GLY A 178 6.04 4.64 18.64
C GLY A 178 6.65 6.05 18.53
N ASN A 179 6.78 6.60 17.32
CA ASN A 179 7.26 7.97 17.09
C ASN A 179 6.11 8.99 17.12
N HIS A 180 6.47 10.29 16.97
CA HIS A 180 5.52 11.40 16.93
C HIS A 180 5.74 12.22 15.66
N GLY A 181 4.65 12.76 15.10
CA GLY A 181 4.71 13.64 13.94
C GLY A 181 5.01 12.94 12.61
N CYS A 182 4.70 11.66 12.52
CA CYS A 182 4.85 10.86 11.30
C CYS A 182 3.91 11.34 10.19
N LEU A 183 4.33 11.23 8.94
CA LEU A 183 3.55 11.58 7.76
C LEU A 183 2.16 10.89 7.75
N GLU A 184 2.13 9.63 8.16
CA GLU A 184 0.92 8.82 8.24
C GLU A 184 -0.15 9.45 9.16
N GLN A 185 0.25 10.06 10.27
CA GLN A 185 -0.67 10.71 11.21
C GLN A 185 -1.46 11.88 10.58
N TYR A 186 -1.07 12.34 9.38
CA TYR A 186 -1.69 13.48 8.69
C TYR A 186 -2.18 13.13 7.29
N ALA A 187 -1.42 12.36 6.52
CA ALA A 187 -1.66 12.12 5.11
C ALA A 187 -2.33 10.78 4.79
N SER A 188 -2.70 9.99 5.80
CA SER A 188 -3.50 8.78 5.64
C SER A 188 -5.00 9.05 5.78
N ALA A 189 -5.84 8.07 5.45
CA ALA A 189 -7.29 8.17 5.66
C ALA A 189 -7.67 8.36 7.14
N THR A 190 -6.98 7.66 8.04
CA THR A 190 -7.15 7.86 9.49
C THR A 190 -6.55 9.18 9.94
N GLY A 191 -5.45 9.59 9.32
CA GLY A 191 -4.75 10.83 9.64
C GLY A 191 -5.58 12.07 9.34
N ILE A 192 -6.13 12.20 8.14
CA ILE A 192 -6.99 13.35 7.79
C ILE A 192 -8.25 13.39 8.66
N ALA A 193 -8.86 12.23 8.96
CA ALA A 193 -10.02 12.17 9.84
C ALA A 193 -9.68 12.64 11.27
N ARG A 194 -8.54 12.19 11.82
CA ARG A 194 -8.02 12.60 13.12
C ARG A 194 -7.78 14.11 13.19
N VAL A 195 -7.06 14.65 12.21
CA VAL A 195 -6.73 16.09 12.19
C VAL A 195 -7.98 16.95 12.03
N THR A 196 -8.92 16.51 11.20
CA THR A 196 -10.20 17.21 11.03
C THR A 196 -11.03 17.18 12.33
N LYS A 197 -11.10 16.03 13.00
CA LYS A 197 -11.80 15.94 14.29
C LYS A 197 -11.24 16.93 15.31
N LYS A 198 -9.90 16.96 15.46
CA LYS A 198 -9.23 17.90 16.36
C LYS A 198 -9.53 19.36 15.98
N TYR A 199 -9.50 19.68 14.68
CA TYR A 199 -9.86 21.01 14.22
C TYR A 199 -11.28 21.41 14.62
N LEU A 200 -12.27 20.51 14.48
CA LEU A 200 -13.67 20.75 14.85
C LEU A 200 -13.88 20.89 16.37
N GLU A 201 -13.00 20.31 17.19
CA GLU A 201 -13.01 20.48 18.66
C GLU A 201 -12.42 21.83 19.10
N GLU A 202 -11.48 22.38 18.33
CA GLU A 202 -10.75 23.62 18.64
C GLU A 202 -11.38 24.88 18.02
N HIS A 203 -12.29 24.74 17.04
CA HIS A 203 -12.87 25.86 16.26
C HIS A 203 -14.38 25.66 16.11
N ASP A 204 -15.11 26.77 16.01
CA ASP A 204 -16.57 26.79 15.88
C ASP A 204 -17.05 27.12 14.44
N ASP A 205 -16.16 26.98 13.45
CA ASP A 205 -16.49 27.23 12.04
C ASP A 205 -17.70 26.41 11.59
N GLU A 206 -18.55 27.02 10.78
CA GLU A 206 -19.72 26.36 10.19
C GLU A 206 -19.27 25.35 9.12
N THR A 207 -19.73 24.12 9.23
CA THR A 207 -19.37 23.03 8.31
C THR A 207 -20.34 21.85 8.42
N VAL A 208 -20.62 21.19 7.29
CA VAL A 208 -21.43 19.97 7.25
C VAL A 208 -20.78 18.81 8.01
N LEU A 209 -19.44 18.86 8.21
CA LEU A 209 -18.69 17.80 8.88
C LEU A 209 -19.08 17.61 10.36
N ARG A 210 -19.62 18.64 11.04
CA ARG A 210 -20.10 18.53 12.43
C ARG A 210 -21.27 17.58 12.60
N ASN A 211 -22.10 17.47 11.56
CA ASN A 211 -23.32 16.65 11.57
C ASN A 211 -23.09 15.30 10.85
N THR A 212 -21.87 15.01 10.46
CA THR A 212 -21.54 13.75 9.79
C THR A 212 -21.46 12.61 10.83
N PRO A 213 -22.25 11.53 10.70
CA PRO A 213 -22.32 10.45 11.70
C PRO A 213 -20.96 9.79 11.94
N GLU A 214 -20.16 9.65 10.91
CA GLU A 214 -18.80 9.10 10.96
C GLU A 214 -17.86 9.96 10.13
N LEU A 215 -16.90 10.60 10.77
CA LEU A 215 -15.93 11.47 10.13
C LEU A 215 -14.84 10.62 9.49
N THR A 216 -15.02 10.28 8.22
CA THR A 216 -14.08 9.51 7.40
C THR A 216 -13.37 10.39 6.39
N ALA A 217 -12.22 9.94 5.87
CA ALA A 217 -11.54 10.62 4.75
C ALA A 217 -12.51 10.84 3.57
N LYS A 218 -13.33 9.82 3.24
CA LYS A 218 -14.33 9.94 2.16
C LYS A 218 -15.30 11.08 2.43
N ALA A 219 -15.86 11.18 3.62
CA ALA A 219 -16.81 12.24 3.98
C ALA A 219 -16.18 13.62 3.86
N ILE A 220 -14.92 13.77 4.30
CA ILE A 220 -14.17 15.03 4.21
C ILE A 220 -13.93 15.42 2.76
N PHE A 221 -13.45 14.49 1.92
CA PHE A 221 -13.24 14.76 0.49
C PHE A 221 -14.54 15.06 -0.25
N ASP A 222 -15.63 14.38 0.09
CA ASP A 222 -16.94 14.61 -0.55
C ASP A 222 -17.50 15.99 -0.14
N ALA A 223 -17.37 16.40 1.13
CA ALA A 223 -17.73 17.75 1.58
C ALA A 223 -16.88 18.84 0.88
N ALA A 224 -15.58 18.61 0.73
CA ALA A 224 -14.70 19.54 0.02
C ALA A 224 -15.11 19.72 -1.45
N LYS A 225 -15.51 18.64 -2.14
CA LYS A 225 -16.03 18.69 -3.52
C LYS A 225 -17.32 19.50 -3.62
N LEU A 226 -18.12 19.55 -2.56
CA LEU A 226 -19.36 20.31 -2.48
C LEU A 226 -19.14 21.77 -2.05
N GLY A 227 -17.89 22.17 -1.81
CA GLY A 227 -17.53 23.56 -1.49
C GLY A 227 -17.50 23.88 -0.01
N ASP A 228 -17.54 22.89 0.90
CA ASP A 228 -17.40 23.14 2.34
C ASP A 228 -15.98 23.68 2.64
N GLU A 229 -15.92 24.90 3.18
CA GLU A 229 -14.65 25.63 3.37
C GLU A 229 -13.73 24.95 4.38
N VAL A 230 -14.28 24.35 5.44
CA VAL A 230 -13.48 23.62 6.44
C VAL A 230 -12.93 22.34 5.83
N ALA A 231 -13.73 21.60 5.09
CA ALA A 231 -13.27 20.40 4.40
C ALA A 231 -12.17 20.72 3.38
N ILE A 232 -12.33 21.79 2.58
CA ILE A 232 -11.31 22.26 1.64
C ILE A 232 -10.01 22.59 2.39
N LYS A 233 -10.09 23.31 3.50
CA LYS A 233 -8.92 23.64 4.33
C LYS A 233 -8.22 22.39 4.84
N MET A 234 -8.95 21.38 5.34
CA MET A 234 -8.35 20.15 5.86
C MET A 234 -7.69 19.33 4.77
N VAL A 235 -8.28 19.27 3.59
CA VAL A 235 -7.70 18.58 2.43
C VAL A 235 -6.43 19.32 1.95
N ASP A 236 -6.44 20.64 1.89
CA ASP A 236 -5.27 21.45 1.51
C ASP A 236 -4.09 21.29 2.50
N GLU A 237 -4.37 21.32 3.80
CA GLU A 237 -3.37 21.05 4.85
C GLU A 237 -2.77 19.64 4.73
N THR A 238 -3.61 18.64 4.46
CA THR A 238 -3.16 17.27 4.21
C THR A 238 -2.25 17.19 3.00
N ALA A 239 -2.63 17.86 1.89
CA ALA A 239 -1.84 17.89 0.67
C ALA A 239 -0.47 18.57 0.87
N LYS A 240 -0.44 19.69 1.61
CA LYS A 240 0.81 20.39 1.96
C LYS A 240 1.74 19.50 2.79
N ILE A 241 1.20 18.77 3.75
CA ILE A 241 1.98 17.87 4.59
C ILE A 241 2.51 16.68 3.76
N LEU A 242 1.67 16.10 2.88
CA LEU A 242 2.10 15.07 1.95
C LEU A 242 3.24 15.58 1.06
N ALA A 243 3.07 16.75 0.44
CA ALA A 243 4.08 17.37 -0.41
C ALA A 243 5.40 17.58 0.34
N LYS A 244 5.36 18.01 1.61
CA LYS A 244 6.55 18.08 2.48
C LYS A 244 7.23 16.72 2.63
N GLY A 245 6.48 15.67 2.93
CA GLY A 245 7.04 14.31 3.04
C GLY A 245 7.69 13.85 1.74
N LEU A 246 7.00 14.03 0.61
CA LEU A 246 7.52 13.65 -0.70
C LEU A 246 8.76 14.46 -1.10
N SER A 247 8.85 15.75 -0.74
CA SER A 247 10.03 16.56 -0.99
C SER A 247 11.27 16.05 -0.25
N LEU A 248 11.11 15.55 0.99
CA LEU A 248 12.21 14.91 1.74
C LEU A 248 12.68 13.63 1.03
N VAL A 249 11.74 12.81 0.58
CA VAL A 249 12.07 11.60 -0.20
C VAL A 249 12.77 11.96 -1.51
N ALA A 250 12.29 13.00 -2.22
CA ALA A 250 12.90 13.47 -3.46
C ALA A 250 14.36 13.90 -3.26
N CYS A 251 14.68 14.56 -2.15
CA CYS A 251 16.05 14.98 -1.84
C CYS A 251 17.00 13.81 -1.61
N VAL A 252 16.50 12.66 -1.11
CA VAL A 252 17.31 11.48 -0.79
C VAL A 252 17.40 10.51 -1.96
N VAL A 253 16.27 10.26 -2.62
CA VAL A 253 16.12 9.20 -3.64
C VAL A 253 16.29 9.73 -5.06
N ASN A 254 15.93 11.00 -5.29
CA ASN A 254 15.87 11.64 -6.62
C ASN A 254 15.14 10.77 -7.67
N PRO A 255 13.87 10.38 -7.42
CA PRO A 255 13.14 9.51 -8.32
C PRO A 255 12.75 10.24 -9.62
N GLN A 256 12.54 9.49 -10.71
CA GLN A 256 12.00 10.03 -11.96
C GLN A 256 10.50 10.35 -11.83
N VAL A 257 9.80 9.59 -10.98
CA VAL A 257 8.35 9.74 -10.77
C VAL A 257 7.94 9.27 -9.37
N PHE A 258 6.94 9.93 -8.80
CA PHE A 258 6.15 9.41 -7.69
C PHE A 258 4.84 8.83 -8.24
N VAL A 259 4.53 7.61 -7.86
CA VAL A 259 3.25 6.96 -8.18
C VAL A 259 2.41 6.93 -6.92
N ILE A 260 1.26 7.60 -6.94
CA ILE A 260 0.36 7.69 -5.77
C ILE A 260 -0.82 6.76 -6.00
N GLY A 261 -0.96 5.76 -5.12
CA GLY A 261 -2.04 4.78 -5.13
C GLY A 261 -2.79 4.71 -3.80
N GLY A 262 -3.64 3.68 -3.67
CA GLY A 262 -4.46 3.46 -2.48
C GLY A 262 -5.83 4.13 -2.57
N GLY A 263 -6.68 3.91 -1.54
CA GLY A 263 -8.07 4.37 -1.55
C GLY A 263 -8.24 5.89 -1.67
N MET A 264 -7.34 6.66 -1.06
CA MET A 264 -7.38 8.12 -1.11
C MET A 264 -6.90 8.71 -2.44
N SER A 265 -6.12 7.99 -3.24
CA SER A 265 -5.61 8.50 -4.52
C SER A 265 -6.73 8.90 -5.47
N LYS A 266 -7.87 8.20 -5.42
CA LYS A 266 -9.08 8.52 -6.21
C LYS A 266 -9.71 9.86 -5.81
N ALA A 267 -9.49 10.34 -4.61
CA ALA A 267 -9.99 11.62 -4.12
C ALA A 267 -9.02 12.77 -4.48
N CYS A 268 -7.74 12.47 -4.71
CA CYS A 268 -6.71 13.45 -5.07
C CYS A 268 -6.92 14.12 -6.45
N LEU A 269 -7.87 13.68 -7.26
CA LEU A 269 -8.26 14.34 -8.52
C LEU A 269 -8.69 15.81 -8.34
N LEU A 270 -8.94 16.28 -7.13
CA LEU A 270 -9.15 17.69 -6.82
C LEU A 270 -7.88 18.55 -6.98
N TYR A 271 -6.70 17.94 -7.03
CA TYR A 271 -5.39 18.61 -7.05
C TYR A 271 -4.59 18.43 -8.34
N THR A 272 -5.14 17.79 -9.35
CA THR A 272 -4.53 17.72 -10.68
C THR A 272 -4.87 18.94 -11.53
N SER A 273 -4.72 20.14 -10.97
CA SER A 273 -4.35 21.27 -11.79
C SER A 273 -2.89 21.06 -12.17
N PRO A 274 -2.54 20.96 -13.47
CA PRO A 274 -1.15 20.83 -13.88
C PRO A 274 -0.35 21.98 -13.27
N SER A 275 0.67 21.63 -12.47
CA SER A 275 1.65 22.61 -12.02
C SER A 275 2.28 23.25 -13.25
N PRO A 276 2.64 24.55 -13.24
CA PRO A 276 3.40 25.14 -14.33
C PRO A 276 4.70 24.41 -14.67
N ARG A 277 5.21 23.54 -13.77
CA ARG A 277 6.35 22.65 -14.01
C ARG A 277 5.98 21.38 -14.79
N ASP A 278 4.70 20.93 -14.72
CA ASP A 278 4.22 19.77 -15.45
C ASP A 278 4.00 20.07 -16.94
N ILE A 279 3.97 21.38 -17.30
CA ILE A 279 3.85 21.86 -18.69
C ILE A 279 5.23 22.05 -19.35
N SER A 280 6.33 22.02 -18.59
CA SER A 280 7.68 22.12 -19.13
C SER A 280 8.28 20.73 -19.45
N GLY A 281 7.56 19.94 -20.21
CA GLY A 281 8.12 18.81 -20.95
C GLY A 281 8.96 19.32 -22.10
N SER A 282 10.18 19.74 -21.81
CA SER A 282 11.26 19.83 -22.78
C SER A 282 12.50 20.43 -22.10
N ARG A 283 13.35 19.59 -21.59
CA ARG A 283 14.80 19.79 -21.65
C ARG A 283 15.49 18.44 -21.64
#